data_5ea82da706e613fdab3b1c7187ea847f
#
_entry.id   5ea82da706e613fdab3b1c7187ea847f
#
_cell.length_a   1.000
_cell.length_b   1.000
_cell.length_c   1.000
_cell.angle_alpha   90.00
_cell.angle_beta   90.00
_cell.angle_gamma   90.00
#
_symmetry.space_group_name_H-M   'P 1'
#
loop_
_entity.id
_entity.type
_entity.pdbx_description
1 polymer ?
#
loop_
_entity_poly.entity_id
_entity_poly.type
_entity_poly.pdbx_seq_one_letter_code
_entity_poly.pdbx_strand_id
1 'polypeptide(L)'
;EKKARFINDYGLTPYDAGVLVGEAENAAFFESAAEGQDAKAVANMVIGSVFAGLNKADLDIADSPVSAAQVGQLVGLIADDTVSGRSAKEVFELMFEDGPDQGKNPAVIIEEKGLKQVTDTGAIEAAVDEVIDANPDKVAQAKERPKMAGWFVGQVMQATGGKANPQAVNKLVMLKLGLE
;
A
#
# COMPACT_ATOMS: atom_id res chain seq x y z
N GLU A 1 31.33 0.54 -1.46
CA GLU A 1 31.01 1.72 -0.62
C GLU A 1 29.52 2.04 -0.59
N LYS A 2 28.85 2.27 -1.76
CA LYS A 2 27.42 2.65 -1.83
C LYS A 2 26.49 1.60 -1.23
N LYS A 3 26.71 0.31 -1.46
CA LYS A 3 25.93 -0.78 -0.86
C LYS A 3 26.00 -0.76 0.68
N ALA A 4 27.18 -0.57 1.25
CA ALA A 4 27.34 -0.50 2.71
C ALA A 4 26.60 0.72 3.29
N ARG A 5 26.63 1.86 2.60
CA ARG A 5 25.85 3.05 2.97
C ARG A 5 24.34 2.75 2.93
N PHE A 6 23.82 2.09 1.91
CA PHE A 6 22.41 1.76 1.83
C PHE A 6 21.93 0.83 2.96
N ILE A 7 22.80 -0.09 3.40
CA ILE A 7 22.53 -0.93 4.55
C ILE A 7 22.55 -0.13 5.86
N ASN A 8 23.58 0.71 6.05
CA ASN A 8 23.79 1.40 7.32
C ASN A 8 22.88 2.62 7.50
N ASP A 9 22.76 3.45 6.48
CA ASP A 9 22.07 4.75 6.58
C ASP A 9 20.54 4.60 6.34
N TYR A 10 20.16 3.73 5.42
CA TYR A 10 18.74 3.48 5.09
C TYR A 10 18.18 2.21 5.74
N GLY A 11 19.00 1.43 6.43
CA GLY A 11 18.57 0.21 7.12
C GLY A 11 18.06 -0.89 6.20
N LEU A 12 18.53 -0.91 4.94
CA LEU A 12 18.12 -1.90 3.96
C LEU A 12 18.75 -3.25 4.22
N THR A 13 18.11 -4.32 3.73
CA THR A 13 18.73 -5.64 3.73
C THR A 13 19.92 -5.67 2.76
N PRO A 14 20.92 -6.56 2.97
CA PRO A 14 22.02 -6.74 2.02
C PRO A 14 21.55 -7.11 0.61
N TYR A 15 20.41 -7.78 0.49
CA TYR A 15 19.80 -8.14 -0.77
C TYR A 15 19.25 -6.89 -1.47
N ASP A 16 18.36 -6.13 -0.81
CA ASP A 16 17.73 -4.94 -1.40
C ASP A 16 18.78 -3.89 -1.78
N ALA A 17 19.73 -3.64 -0.88
CA ALA A 17 20.85 -2.76 -1.16
C ALA A 17 21.67 -3.23 -2.38
N GLY A 18 21.87 -4.55 -2.53
CA GLY A 18 22.54 -5.14 -3.67
C GLY A 18 21.81 -4.90 -4.99
N VAL A 19 20.50 -5.07 -4.99
CA VAL A 19 19.62 -4.85 -6.16
C VAL A 19 19.64 -3.37 -6.58
N LEU A 20 19.47 -2.47 -5.62
CA LEU A 20 19.39 -1.02 -5.89
C LEU A 20 20.71 -0.40 -6.34
N VAL A 21 21.86 -0.94 -5.93
CA VAL A 21 23.18 -0.43 -6.35
C VAL A 21 23.76 -1.14 -7.56
N GLY A 22 23.04 -2.11 -8.12
CA GLY A 22 23.46 -2.85 -9.32
C GLY A 22 23.81 -1.94 -10.48
N GLU A 23 23.04 -0.86 -10.64
CA GLU A 23 23.26 0.21 -11.59
C GLU A 23 23.26 1.57 -10.89
N ALA A 24 24.04 2.51 -11.41
CA ALA A 24 24.16 3.84 -10.81
C ALA A 24 22.84 4.63 -10.86
N GLU A 25 22.09 4.47 -11.94
CA GLU A 25 20.81 5.13 -12.19
C GLU A 25 19.71 4.61 -11.24
N ASN A 26 19.67 3.31 -10.99
CA ASN A 26 18.76 2.70 -10.01
C ASN A 26 19.03 3.24 -8.59
N ALA A 27 20.30 3.34 -8.23
CA ALA A 27 20.69 3.90 -6.94
C ALA A 27 20.31 5.37 -6.80
N ALA A 28 20.52 6.18 -7.84
CA ALA A 28 20.14 7.59 -7.85
C ALA A 28 18.62 7.79 -7.77
N PHE A 29 17.87 6.98 -8.50
CA PHE A 29 16.40 6.99 -8.45
C PHE A 29 15.89 6.68 -7.05
N PHE A 30 16.41 5.62 -6.43
CA PHE A 30 16.04 5.25 -5.06
C PHE A 30 16.37 6.37 -4.07
N GLU A 31 17.57 6.95 -4.13
CA GLU A 31 17.97 8.02 -3.23
C GLU A 31 17.04 9.24 -3.33
N SER A 32 16.70 9.64 -4.55
CA SER A 32 15.76 10.73 -4.79
C SER A 32 14.34 10.42 -4.29
N ALA A 33 13.86 9.19 -4.51
CA ALA A 33 12.55 8.79 -4.02
C ALA A 33 12.48 8.69 -2.49
N ALA A 34 13.59 8.38 -1.83
CA ALA A 34 13.68 8.21 -0.39
C ALA A 34 13.82 9.53 0.38
N GLU A 35 13.98 10.67 -0.30
CA GLU A 35 14.09 11.97 0.36
C GLU A 35 12.84 12.27 1.20
N GLY A 36 13.02 12.35 2.53
CA GLY A 36 11.93 12.63 3.46
C GLY A 36 10.92 11.51 3.66
N GLN A 37 11.19 10.32 3.13
CA GLN A 37 10.32 9.15 3.20
C GLN A 37 10.97 8.00 3.97
N ASP A 38 10.15 6.98 4.33
CA ASP A 38 10.68 5.72 4.84
C ASP A 38 11.44 4.97 3.75
N ALA A 39 12.75 4.87 3.91
CA ALA A 39 13.62 4.29 2.90
C ALA A 39 13.33 2.81 2.61
N LYS A 40 12.86 2.04 3.61
CA LYS A 40 12.47 0.63 3.43
C LYS A 40 11.20 0.52 2.60
N ALA A 41 10.22 1.37 2.89
CA ALA A 41 8.98 1.40 2.11
C ALA A 41 9.24 1.83 0.66
N VAL A 42 10.12 2.82 0.45
CA VAL A 42 10.56 3.22 -0.89
C VAL A 42 11.30 2.10 -1.61
N ALA A 43 12.24 1.42 -0.95
CA ALA A 43 12.96 0.29 -1.53
C ALA A 43 12.01 -0.83 -1.97
N ASN A 44 11.02 -1.16 -1.14
CA ASN A 44 10.00 -2.16 -1.47
C ASN A 44 9.19 -1.75 -2.71
N MET A 45 8.81 -0.48 -2.83
CA MET A 45 8.07 0.01 -3.99
C MET A 45 8.93 0.03 -5.25
N VAL A 46 10.17 0.48 -5.17
CA VAL A 46 11.10 0.51 -6.31
C VAL A 46 11.37 -0.91 -6.82
N ILE A 47 11.76 -1.81 -5.94
CA ILE A 47 12.09 -3.20 -6.31
C ILE A 47 10.85 -3.96 -6.75
N GLY A 48 9.73 -3.81 -6.03
CA GLY A 48 8.51 -4.58 -6.29
C GLY A 48 7.64 -4.03 -7.43
N SER A 49 7.50 -2.72 -7.54
CA SER A 49 6.57 -2.11 -8.51
C SER A 49 7.28 -1.44 -9.68
N VAL A 50 8.27 -0.58 -9.41
CA VAL A 50 8.97 0.16 -10.48
C VAL A 50 9.72 -0.81 -11.38
N PHE A 51 10.57 -1.67 -10.83
CA PHE A 51 11.34 -2.63 -11.62
C PHE A 51 10.45 -3.65 -12.33
N ALA A 52 9.36 -4.09 -11.70
CA ALA A 52 8.40 -4.97 -12.37
C ALA A 52 7.73 -4.30 -13.57
N GLY A 53 7.35 -3.03 -13.43
CA GLY A 53 6.79 -2.23 -14.53
C GLY A 53 7.80 -2.03 -15.65
N LEU A 54 9.02 -1.64 -15.34
CA LEU A 54 10.11 -1.44 -16.30
C LEU A 54 10.42 -2.74 -17.07
N ASN A 55 10.56 -3.86 -16.37
CA ASN A 55 10.78 -5.16 -16.98
C ASN A 55 9.65 -5.58 -17.93
N LYS A 56 8.40 -5.34 -17.52
CA LYS A 56 7.21 -5.63 -18.35
C LYS A 56 7.17 -4.78 -19.63
N ALA A 57 7.61 -3.52 -19.52
CA ALA A 57 7.59 -2.56 -20.62
C ALA A 57 8.89 -2.55 -21.46
N ASP A 58 9.90 -3.31 -21.06
CA ASP A 58 11.26 -3.34 -21.67
C ASP A 58 11.89 -1.93 -21.69
N LEU A 59 11.80 -1.23 -20.52
CA LEU A 59 12.31 0.12 -20.33
C LEU A 59 13.44 0.16 -19.30
N ASP A 60 14.36 1.09 -19.48
CA ASP A 60 15.34 1.47 -18.47
C ASP A 60 14.73 2.45 -17.46
N ILE A 61 15.32 2.56 -16.25
CA ILE A 61 14.80 3.43 -15.20
C ILE A 61 14.80 4.92 -15.59
N ALA A 62 15.71 5.32 -16.47
CA ALA A 62 15.77 6.66 -17.02
C ALA A 62 14.52 7.03 -17.85
N ASP A 63 13.89 6.03 -18.46
CA ASP A 63 12.68 6.17 -19.29
C ASP A 63 11.38 5.87 -18.52
N SER A 64 11.47 5.71 -17.19
CA SER A 64 10.31 5.42 -16.35
C SER A 64 9.22 6.48 -16.50
N PRO A 65 7.96 6.10 -16.79
CA PRO A 65 6.83 7.03 -16.80
C PRO A 65 6.55 7.65 -15.43
N VAL A 66 6.96 6.98 -14.37
CA VAL A 66 6.80 7.42 -12.98
C VAL A 66 8.15 7.90 -12.44
N SER A 67 8.22 9.16 -12.04
CA SER A 67 9.44 9.75 -11.50
C SER A 67 9.74 9.28 -10.06
N ALA A 68 10.99 9.44 -9.64
CA ALA A 68 11.41 9.17 -8.27
C ALA A 68 10.60 10.00 -7.24
N ALA A 69 10.36 11.28 -7.54
CA ALA A 69 9.54 12.14 -6.68
C ALA A 69 8.11 11.64 -6.52
N GLN A 70 7.50 11.13 -7.59
CA GLN A 70 6.16 10.56 -7.56
C GLN A 70 6.10 9.25 -6.76
N VAL A 71 7.12 8.41 -6.85
CA VAL A 71 7.26 7.20 -6.03
C VAL A 71 7.35 7.58 -4.56
N GLY A 72 8.20 8.53 -4.19
CA GLY A 72 8.32 9.04 -2.82
C GLY A 72 7.01 9.62 -2.30
N GLN A 73 6.30 10.39 -3.12
CA GLN A 73 4.99 10.95 -2.78
C GLN A 73 3.95 9.85 -2.52
N LEU A 74 3.89 8.82 -3.36
CA LEU A 74 2.97 7.70 -3.18
C LEU A 74 3.27 6.93 -1.89
N VAL A 75 4.53 6.70 -1.57
CA VAL A 75 4.95 6.10 -0.29
C VAL A 75 4.51 6.97 0.90
N GLY A 76 4.68 8.28 0.81
CA GLY A 76 4.20 9.22 1.84
C GLY A 76 2.69 9.16 2.05
N LEU A 77 1.91 9.04 0.98
CA LEU A 77 0.45 8.90 1.02
C LEU A 77 -0.01 7.57 1.64
N ILE A 78 0.80 6.52 1.54
CA ILE A 78 0.56 5.27 2.28
C ILE A 78 0.89 5.47 3.76
N ALA A 79 2.00 6.12 4.07
CA ALA A 79 2.48 6.32 5.44
C ALA A 79 1.54 7.20 6.28
N ASP A 80 0.87 8.18 5.66
CA ASP A 80 -0.11 9.05 6.33
C ASP A 80 -1.56 8.52 6.29
N ASP A 81 -1.74 7.27 5.86
CA ASP A 81 -3.03 6.61 5.72
C ASP A 81 -4.02 7.26 4.73
N THR A 82 -3.55 8.11 3.83
CA THR A 82 -4.41 8.67 2.76
C THR A 82 -4.88 7.59 1.79
N VAL A 83 -4.04 6.61 1.50
CA VAL A 83 -4.34 5.47 0.61
C VAL A 83 -3.83 4.17 1.23
N SER A 84 -4.56 3.08 1.04
CA SER A 84 -4.09 1.74 1.45
C SER A 84 -2.97 1.24 0.54
N GLY A 85 -2.13 0.32 1.04
CA GLY A 85 -1.08 -0.30 0.23
C GLY A 85 -1.63 -1.02 -1.02
N ARG A 86 -2.83 -1.59 -0.93
CA ARG A 86 -3.53 -2.22 -2.07
C ARG A 86 -3.93 -1.18 -3.12
N SER A 87 -4.62 -0.12 -2.70
CA SER A 87 -5.04 0.95 -3.61
C SER A 87 -3.84 1.72 -4.19
N ALA A 88 -2.74 1.84 -3.44
CA ALA A 88 -1.51 2.45 -3.93
C ALA A 88 -0.88 1.67 -5.09
N LYS A 89 -0.98 0.34 -5.11
CA LYS A 89 -0.55 -0.47 -6.27
C LYS A 89 -1.37 -0.14 -7.50
N GLU A 90 -2.69 -0.05 -7.36
CA GLU A 90 -3.58 0.35 -8.46
C GLU A 90 -3.23 1.77 -8.97
N VAL A 91 -3.00 2.71 -8.06
CA VAL A 91 -2.55 4.06 -8.42
C VAL A 91 -1.23 4.02 -9.19
N PHE A 92 -0.25 3.23 -8.73
CA PHE A 92 1.02 3.07 -9.40
C PHE A 92 0.87 2.50 -10.82
N GLU A 93 0.04 1.47 -10.99
CA GLU A 93 -0.26 0.87 -12.30
C GLU A 93 -0.85 1.91 -13.25
N LEU A 94 -1.83 2.72 -12.79
CA LEU A 94 -2.42 3.81 -13.57
C LEU A 94 -1.40 4.90 -13.96
N MET A 95 -0.43 5.18 -13.07
CA MET A 95 0.64 6.14 -13.35
C MET A 95 1.67 5.59 -14.35
N PHE A 96 1.85 4.27 -14.38
CA PHE A 96 2.90 3.63 -15.17
C PHE A 96 2.41 3.21 -16.56
N GLU A 97 1.20 2.66 -16.67
CA GLU A 97 0.65 2.14 -17.92
C GLU A 97 0.22 3.26 -18.88
N ASP A 98 0.24 2.96 -20.18
CA ASP A 98 -0.25 3.87 -21.20
C ASP A 98 -1.74 4.20 -20.97
N GLY A 99 -2.05 5.47 -20.83
CA GLY A 99 -3.42 5.90 -20.58
C GLY A 99 -3.53 7.34 -20.10
N PRO A 100 -4.74 7.79 -19.78
CA PRO A 100 -5.02 9.18 -19.39
C PRO A 100 -4.37 9.57 -18.06
N ASP A 101 -3.98 8.59 -17.24
CA ASP A 101 -3.42 8.78 -15.90
C ASP A 101 -1.90 8.59 -15.85
N GLN A 102 -1.27 8.22 -16.98
CA GLN A 102 0.17 8.03 -17.07
C GLN A 102 0.93 9.30 -16.65
N GLY A 103 1.88 9.14 -15.73
CA GLY A 103 2.71 10.23 -15.24
C GLY A 103 1.99 11.30 -14.42
N LYS A 104 0.68 11.13 -14.11
CA LYS A 104 -0.04 12.03 -13.21
C LYS A 104 0.46 11.93 -11.78
N ASN A 105 0.24 13.01 -11.04
CA ASN A 105 0.49 13.03 -9.60
C ASN A 105 -0.41 12.00 -8.87
N PRO A 106 0.15 11.15 -7.99
CA PRO A 106 -0.62 10.10 -7.30
C PRO A 106 -1.78 10.66 -6.47
N ALA A 107 -1.63 11.82 -5.84
CA ALA A 107 -2.70 12.44 -5.06
C ALA A 107 -3.90 12.83 -5.93
N VAL A 108 -3.65 13.27 -7.16
CA VAL A 108 -4.72 13.60 -8.13
C VAL A 108 -5.50 12.35 -8.53
N ILE A 109 -4.80 11.26 -8.83
CA ILE A 109 -5.44 9.99 -9.20
C ILE A 109 -6.29 9.46 -8.03
N ILE A 110 -5.75 9.49 -6.81
CA ILE A 110 -6.46 9.07 -5.59
C ILE A 110 -7.77 9.87 -5.43
N GLU A 111 -7.73 11.17 -5.64
CA GLU A 111 -8.90 12.05 -5.56
C GLU A 111 -9.92 11.76 -6.67
N GLU A 112 -9.47 11.74 -7.93
CA GLU A 112 -10.31 11.55 -9.11
C GLU A 112 -10.98 10.16 -9.13
N LYS A 113 -10.28 9.13 -8.67
CA LYS A 113 -10.79 7.74 -8.61
C LYS A 113 -11.49 7.39 -7.30
N GLY A 114 -11.52 8.30 -6.32
CA GLY A 114 -12.11 8.04 -5.01
C GLY A 114 -11.42 6.92 -4.25
N LEU A 115 -10.09 6.84 -4.31
CA LEU A 115 -9.27 5.77 -3.72
C LEU A 115 -8.74 6.13 -2.32
N LYS A 116 -9.17 7.24 -1.74
CA LYS A 116 -8.81 7.59 -0.35
C LYS A 116 -9.18 6.47 0.60
N GLN A 117 -8.26 6.13 1.51
CA GLN A 117 -8.52 5.16 2.55
C GLN A 117 -9.61 5.67 3.49
N VAL A 118 -10.58 4.80 3.80
CA VAL A 118 -11.60 5.12 4.81
C VAL A 118 -10.99 4.89 6.19
N THR A 119 -10.74 5.98 6.92
CA THR A 119 -10.24 5.99 8.31
C THR A 119 -11.30 6.49 9.29
N ASP A 120 -12.46 6.95 8.79
CA ASP A 120 -13.60 7.35 9.62
C ASP A 120 -14.14 6.14 10.39
N THR A 121 -13.93 6.15 11.70
CA THR A 121 -14.35 5.08 12.62
C THR A 121 -15.85 4.82 12.54
N GLY A 122 -16.66 5.86 12.37
CA GLY A 122 -18.13 5.74 12.26
C GLY A 122 -18.55 4.98 11.00
N ALA A 123 -17.93 5.27 9.85
CA ALA A 123 -18.21 4.57 8.60
C ALA A 123 -17.76 3.11 8.64
N ILE A 124 -16.59 2.84 9.23
CA ILE A 124 -16.08 1.48 9.42
C ILE A 124 -16.97 0.70 10.40
N GLU A 125 -17.39 1.32 11.49
CA GLU A 125 -18.28 0.71 12.49
C GLU A 125 -19.63 0.33 11.87
N ALA A 126 -20.23 1.19 11.06
CA ALA A 126 -21.48 0.88 10.35
C ALA A 126 -21.32 -0.32 9.40
N ALA A 127 -20.23 -0.40 8.67
CA ALA A 127 -19.93 -1.54 7.79
C ALA A 127 -19.71 -2.84 8.58
N VAL A 128 -19.06 -2.77 9.74
CA VAL A 128 -18.88 -3.93 10.65
C VAL A 128 -20.22 -4.40 11.19
N ASP A 129 -21.05 -3.49 11.67
CA ASP A 129 -22.40 -3.82 12.19
C ASP A 129 -23.27 -4.47 11.11
N GLU A 130 -23.27 -3.93 9.90
CA GLU A 130 -24.03 -4.51 8.79
C GLU A 130 -23.60 -5.95 8.46
N VAL A 131 -22.30 -6.23 8.43
CA VAL A 131 -21.79 -7.58 8.17
C VAL A 131 -22.12 -8.54 9.31
N ILE A 132 -22.06 -8.08 10.57
CA ILE A 132 -22.39 -8.89 11.76
C ILE A 132 -23.88 -9.22 11.76
N ASP A 133 -24.76 -8.23 11.56
CA ASP A 133 -26.20 -8.38 11.57
C ASP A 133 -26.70 -9.30 10.44
N ALA A 134 -26.04 -9.25 9.29
CA ALA A 134 -26.36 -10.11 8.15
C ALA A 134 -25.94 -11.58 8.33
N ASN A 135 -25.07 -11.89 9.30
CA ASN A 135 -24.46 -13.20 9.45
C ASN A 135 -24.50 -13.77 10.89
N PRO A 136 -25.66 -13.91 11.51
CA PRO A 136 -25.76 -14.35 12.92
C PRO A 136 -25.16 -15.75 13.18
N ASP A 137 -25.26 -16.66 12.21
CA ASP A 137 -24.68 -17.99 12.32
C ASP A 137 -23.15 -17.96 12.36
N LYS A 138 -22.54 -17.05 11.61
CA LYS A 138 -21.10 -16.82 11.61
C LYS A 138 -20.62 -16.16 12.89
N VAL A 139 -21.43 -15.30 13.50
CA VAL A 139 -21.16 -14.72 14.82
C VAL A 139 -21.05 -15.81 15.87
N ALA A 140 -22.01 -16.75 15.91
CA ALA A 140 -21.96 -17.87 16.83
C ALA A 140 -20.69 -18.72 16.64
N GLN A 141 -20.32 -19.01 15.38
CA GLN A 141 -19.09 -19.75 15.06
C GLN A 141 -17.83 -18.99 15.49
N ALA A 142 -17.79 -17.66 15.33
CA ALA A 142 -16.64 -16.86 15.73
C ALA A 142 -16.44 -16.82 17.25
N LYS A 143 -17.52 -16.85 18.04
CA LYS A 143 -17.45 -16.94 19.50
C LYS A 143 -16.85 -18.28 19.97
N GLU A 144 -17.12 -19.35 19.25
CA GLU A 144 -16.54 -20.66 19.54
C GLU A 144 -15.10 -20.79 19.00
N ARG A 145 -14.82 -20.13 17.89
CA ARG A 145 -13.55 -20.19 17.17
C ARG A 145 -13.07 -18.77 16.80
N PRO A 146 -12.31 -18.08 17.67
CA PRO A 146 -11.88 -16.69 17.47
C PRO A 146 -11.16 -16.42 16.13
N LYS A 147 -10.49 -17.43 15.56
CA LYS A 147 -9.87 -17.32 14.23
C LYS A 147 -10.87 -17.00 13.11
N MET A 148 -12.14 -17.28 13.32
CA MET A 148 -13.22 -16.93 12.38
C MET A 148 -13.47 -15.42 12.27
N ALA A 149 -12.97 -14.61 13.20
CA ALA A 149 -13.02 -13.13 13.10
C ALA A 149 -12.39 -12.62 11.80
N GLY A 150 -11.35 -13.29 11.30
CA GLY A 150 -10.72 -12.96 10.02
C GLY A 150 -11.67 -13.00 8.82
N TRP A 151 -12.69 -13.86 8.87
CA TRP A 151 -13.74 -13.89 7.85
C TRP A 151 -14.55 -12.58 7.83
N PHE A 152 -14.93 -12.06 9.00
CA PHE A 152 -15.65 -10.78 9.12
C PHE A 152 -14.79 -9.61 8.63
N VAL A 153 -13.50 -9.60 8.98
CA VAL A 153 -12.56 -8.58 8.46
C VAL A 153 -12.53 -8.61 6.94
N GLY A 154 -12.44 -9.79 6.34
CA GLY A 154 -12.48 -9.95 4.88
C GLY A 154 -13.77 -9.41 4.26
N GLN A 155 -14.94 -9.70 4.85
CA GLN A 155 -16.23 -9.21 4.37
C GLN A 155 -16.36 -7.69 4.47
N VAL A 156 -15.93 -7.10 5.59
CA VAL A 156 -15.93 -5.63 5.77
C VAL A 156 -14.97 -4.96 4.78
N MET A 157 -13.79 -5.52 4.57
CA MET A 157 -12.85 -5.02 3.57
C MET A 157 -13.46 -5.08 2.16
N GLN A 158 -14.16 -6.15 1.82
CA GLN A 158 -14.86 -6.29 0.54
C GLN A 158 -16.00 -5.27 0.41
N ALA A 159 -16.82 -5.10 1.44
CA ALA A 159 -17.93 -4.15 1.46
C ALA A 159 -17.46 -2.69 1.32
N THR A 160 -16.29 -2.36 1.84
CA THR A 160 -15.65 -1.04 1.73
C THR A 160 -14.75 -0.88 0.49
N GLY A 161 -14.77 -1.86 -0.44
CA GLY A 161 -13.96 -1.84 -1.65
C GLY A 161 -12.45 -1.88 -1.41
N GLY A 162 -12.01 -2.42 -0.27
CA GLY A 162 -10.61 -2.46 0.14
C GLY A 162 -10.06 -1.12 0.63
N LYS A 163 -10.91 -0.11 0.84
CA LYS A 163 -10.53 1.26 1.23
C LYS A 163 -10.44 1.45 2.75
N ALA A 164 -11.10 0.61 3.56
CA ALA A 164 -11.04 0.69 5.01
C ALA A 164 -9.64 0.32 5.52
N ASN A 165 -9.23 0.95 6.64
CA ASN A 165 -7.99 0.57 7.31
C ASN A 165 -8.13 -0.83 7.93
N PRO A 166 -7.32 -1.83 7.52
CA PRO A 166 -7.47 -3.22 7.98
C PRO A 166 -7.30 -3.38 9.49
N GLN A 167 -6.44 -2.61 10.11
CA GLN A 167 -6.21 -2.67 11.56
C GLN A 167 -7.41 -2.12 12.33
N ALA A 168 -7.99 -1.01 11.86
CA ALA A 168 -9.21 -0.44 12.43
C ALA A 168 -10.39 -1.41 12.30
N VAL A 169 -10.55 -2.04 11.12
CA VAL A 169 -11.57 -3.07 10.88
C VAL A 169 -11.40 -4.24 11.83
N ASN A 170 -10.18 -4.79 11.95
CA ASN A 170 -9.91 -5.92 12.82
C ASN A 170 -10.23 -5.59 14.29
N LYS A 171 -9.81 -4.44 14.77
CA LYS A 171 -10.09 -3.98 16.14
C LYS A 171 -11.60 -3.88 16.42
N LEU A 172 -12.35 -3.27 15.50
CA LEU A 172 -13.81 -3.13 15.64
C LEU A 172 -14.53 -4.48 15.56
N VAL A 173 -14.11 -5.37 14.66
CA VAL A 173 -14.66 -6.73 14.55
C VAL A 173 -14.44 -7.50 15.85
N MET A 174 -13.23 -7.49 16.40
CA MET A 174 -12.92 -8.17 17.66
C MET A 174 -13.76 -7.63 18.82
N LEU A 175 -13.85 -6.31 18.95
CA LEU A 175 -14.65 -5.62 19.97
C LEU A 175 -16.15 -5.99 19.85
N LYS A 176 -16.72 -5.89 18.67
CA LYS A 176 -18.16 -6.15 18.42
C LYS A 176 -18.53 -7.63 18.59
N LEU A 177 -17.62 -8.55 18.31
CA LEU A 177 -17.82 -9.99 18.55
C LEU A 177 -17.56 -10.39 20.02
N GLY A 178 -17.00 -9.47 20.84
CA GLY A 178 -16.66 -9.77 22.24
C GLY A 178 -15.50 -10.76 22.37
N LEU A 179 -14.51 -10.66 21.50
CA LEU A 179 -13.35 -11.55 21.44
C LEU A 179 -12.05 -10.90 21.95
N GLU A 180 -12.10 -9.71 22.53
CA GLU A 180 -10.99 -9.06 23.21
C GLU A 180 -10.74 -9.61 24.62
#